data_5b57396ab5be8ee23c9cbc3a2c7e5170
#
_entry.id   5b57396ab5be8ee23c9cbc3a2c7e5170
#
_cell.length_a   1.000
_cell.length_b   1.000
_cell.length_c   1.000
_cell.angle_alpha   90.00
_cell.angle_beta   90.00
_cell.angle_gamma   90.00
#
_symmetry.space_group_name_H-M   'P 1'
#
loop_
_entity.id
_entity.type
_entity.pdbx_description
1 polymer ?
#
loop_
_entity_poly.entity_id
_entity_poly.type
_entity_poly.pdbx_seq_one_letter_code
_entity_poly.pdbx_strand_id
1 'polypeptide(L)'
;EEIIQYFGVSRDDFFQKLSSNRAKESLSDILQVFKLLDWDSDFFGFNIGYVSCRRLTGNIESYIRKRTKELNIDMIQYNCNCHDQSSILTAEKNGYSFVDVRVTFEMMLKKARVESADMQSISFRKAVEQDINQLKEIAGEIYTLSRYYFDQKFNRDKVREFYEGWLEKGVRGEYDDYCFIIEVDNKPVAFTTVKENDDGTADIGIVGVDKDYSGRSLGTILLQKVIGELQKKNLTVLRVVTQGRNYPAQRLYQKSGFITNQMELWYHKWLNN
;
A
#
# COMPACT_ATOMS: atom_id res chain seq x y z
N GLU A 1 -4.83 1.24 -32.81
CA GLU A 1 -5.29 2.52 -33.41
C GLU A 1 -6.00 3.41 -32.40
N GLU A 2 -6.92 2.90 -31.61
CA GLU A 2 -7.63 3.68 -30.56
C GLU A 2 -6.69 4.36 -29.56
N ILE A 3 -5.63 3.68 -29.11
CA ILE A 3 -4.63 4.24 -28.19
C ILE A 3 -3.90 5.43 -28.80
N ILE A 4 -3.54 5.34 -30.09
CA ILE A 4 -2.86 6.41 -30.84
C ILE A 4 -3.76 7.66 -30.90
N GLN A 5 -5.04 7.47 -31.17
CA GLN A 5 -6.01 8.54 -31.26
C GLN A 5 -6.26 9.24 -29.91
N TYR A 6 -6.28 8.48 -28.82
CA TYR A 6 -6.47 9.02 -27.46
C TYR A 6 -5.26 9.80 -26.93
N PHE A 7 -4.04 9.43 -27.32
CA PHE A 7 -2.82 10.09 -26.85
C PHE A 7 -2.31 11.18 -27.80
N GLY A 8 -2.99 11.40 -28.94
CA GLY A 8 -2.67 12.49 -29.88
C GLY A 8 -1.30 12.34 -30.56
N VAL A 9 -0.77 11.11 -30.64
CA VAL A 9 0.48 10.81 -31.36
C VAL A 9 0.17 10.32 -32.76
N SER A 10 1.00 10.68 -33.77
CA SER A 10 0.84 10.12 -35.10
C SER A 10 1.16 8.63 -35.12
N ARG A 11 0.57 7.90 -36.07
CA ARG A 11 0.83 6.45 -36.23
C ARG A 11 2.31 6.16 -36.45
N ASP A 12 2.98 6.99 -37.24
CA ASP A 12 4.39 6.83 -37.55
C ASP A 12 5.30 7.15 -36.36
N ASP A 13 5.01 8.21 -35.59
CA ASP A 13 5.69 8.54 -34.34
C ASP A 13 5.51 7.43 -33.30
N PHE A 14 4.33 6.82 -33.25
CA PHE A 14 4.03 5.71 -32.35
C PHE A 14 4.87 4.48 -32.70
N PHE A 15 4.91 4.07 -33.97
CA PHE A 15 5.70 2.91 -34.41
C PHE A 15 7.20 3.19 -34.43
N GLN A 16 7.64 4.40 -34.67
CA GLN A 16 9.05 4.79 -34.61
C GLN A 16 9.57 4.81 -33.15
N LYS A 17 8.73 5.23 -32.21
CA LYS A 17 9.01 5.10 -30.78
C LYS A 17 9.01 3.66 -30.29
N LEU A 18 8.21 2.75 -30.86
CA LEU A 18 8.17 1.32 -30.56
C LEU A 18 9.48 0.58 -30.86
N SER A 19 10.28 1.08 -31.77
CA SER A 19 11.56 0.45 -32.14
C SER A 19 12.69 0.70 -31.13
N SER A 20 12.52 1.61 -30.17
CA SER A 20 13.47 1.89 -29.11
C SER A 20 13.12 1.16 -27.81
N ASN A 21 14.12 0.71 -27.00
CA ASN A 21 13.87 0.10 -25.70
C ASN A 21 13.08 1.02 -24.73
N ARG A 22 13.24 2.35 -24.88
CA ARG A 22 12.51 3.37 -24.14
C ARG A 22 11.02 3.42 -24.49
N ALA A 23 10.63 2.97 -25.66
CA ALA A 23 9.26 2.93 -26.11
C ALA A 23 8.51 1.68 -25.68
N LYS A 24 9.20 0.57 -25.44
CA LYS A 24 8.59 -0.62 -24.83
C LYS A 24 8.16 -0.34 -23.40
N GLU A 25 8.95 0.41 -22.63
CA GLU A 25 8.57 0.91 -21.29
C GLU A 25 7.39 1.86 -21.38
N SER A 26 7.41 2.82 -22.32
CA SER A 26 6.30 3.77 -22.54
C SER A 26 4.99 3.09 -22.97
N LEU A 27 5.03 1.99 -23.69
CA LEU A 27 3.84 1.21 -24.07
C LEU A 27 3.30 0.38 -22.92
N SER A 28 4.18 -0.22 -22.13
CA SER A 28 3.83 -0.90 -20.89
C SER A 28 3.12 0.07 -19.95
N ASP A 29 3.63 1.30 -19.81
CA ASP A 29 3.01 2.35 -19.00
C ASP A 29 1.64 2.79 -19.55
N ILE A 30 1.50 2.89 -20.86
CA ILE A 30 0.23 3.27 -21.53
C ILE A 30 -0.82 2.15 -21.39
N LEU A 31 -0.41 0.89 -21.51
CA LEU A 31 -1.30 -0.28 -21.35
C LEU A 31 -1.73 -0.51 -19.90
N GLN A 32 -0.99 0.04 -18.94
CA GLN A 32 -1.26 -0.11 -17.51
C GLN A 32 -1.90 1.12 -16.85
N VAL A 33 -2.27 2.15 -17.63
CA VAL A 33 -2.90 3.38 -17.10
C VAL A 33 -4.11 3.11 -16.20
N PHE A 34 -4.84 2.03 -16.47
CA PHE A 34 -6.03 1.66 -15.73
C PHE A 34 -6.17 0.14 -15.66
N LYS A 35 -6.36 -0.38 -14.46
CA LYS A 35 -6.55 -1.82 -14.22
C LYS A 35 -7.69 -2.08 -13.25
N LEU A 36 -8.34 -3.24 -13.38
CA LEU A 36 -9.22 -3.79 -12.36
C LEU A 36 -8.36 -4.30 -11.21
N LEU A 37 -8.81 -4.08 -9.98
CA LEU A 37 -8.24 -4.68 -8.78
C LEU A 37 -9.06 -5.92 -8.44
N ASP A 38 -8.71 -7.06 -9.03
CA ASP A 38 -9.51 -8.29 -8.95
C ASP A 38 -9.77 -8.70 -7.50
N TRP A 39 -8.72 -8.79 -6.68
CA TRP A 39 -8.86 -9.21 -5.29
C TRP A 39 -9.71 -8.25 -4.44
N ASP A 40 -9.49 -6.92 -4.56
CA ASP A 40 -10.30 -5.92 -3.85
C ASP A 40 -11.75 -5.98 -4.32
N SER A 41 -11.98 -6.16 -5.63
CA SER A 41 -13.31 -6.24 -6.22
C SER A 41 -14.09 -7.46 -5.73
N ASP A 42 -13.48 -8.63 -5.77
CA ASP A 42 -14.05 -9.87 -5.26
C ASP A 42 -14.38 -9.76 -3.77
N PHE A 43 -13.47 -9.16 -3.01
CA PHE A 43 -13.62 -9.02 -1.57
C PHE A 43 -14.76 -8.07 -1.19
N PHE A 44 -14.81 -6.88 -1.79
CA PHE A 44 -15.83 -5.87 -1.47
C PHE A 44 -17.17 -6.12 -2.18
N GLY A 45 -17.19 -6.95 -3.23
CA GLY A 45 -18.39 -7.31 -3.98
C GLY A 45 -18.87 -6.25 -4.98
N PHE A 46 -17.95 -5.36 -5.42
CA PHE A 46 -18.14 -4.39 -6.48
C PHE A 46 -16.83 -4.12 -7.21
N ASN A 47 -16.89 -3.75 -8.49
CA ASN A 47 -15.70 -3.61 -9.33
C ASN A 47 -14.90 -2.35 -9.01
N ILE A 48 -13.66 -2.52 -8.55
CA ILE A 48 -12.74 -1.46 -8.19
C ILE A 48 -11.67 -1.31 -9.27
N GLY A 49 -11.63 -0.15 -9.92
CA GLY A 49 -10.56 0.21 -10.86
C GLY A 49 -9.46 1.02 -10.18
N TYR A 50 -8.24 0.86 -10.65
CA TYR A 50 -7.09 1.63 -10.19
C TYR A 50 -6.44 2.38 -11.35
N VAL A 51 -6.24 3.69 -11.17
CA VAL A 51 -5.52 4.54 -12.11
C VAL A 51 -4.04 4.54 -11.71
N SER A 52 -3.20 4.00 -12.59
CA SER A 52 -1.76 3.82 -12.36
C SER A 52 -0.90 4.81 -13.15
N CYS A 53 -1.50 5.82 -13.81
CA CYS A 53 -0.76 6.79 -14.60
C CYS A 53 0.04 7.76 -13.71
N ARG A 54 1.24 8.09 -14.18
CA ARG A 54 2.14 9.04 -13.51
C ARG A 54 1.58 10.47 -13.50
N ARG A 55 0.83 10.85 -14.56
CA ARG A 55 0.19 12.15 -14.72
C ARG A 55 -1.20 11.98 -15.33
N LEU A 56 -2.21 12.49 -14.66
CA LEU A 56 -3.59 12.45 -15.14
C LEU A 56 -3.86 13.65 -16.03
N THR A 57 -4.15 13.40 -17.31
CA THR A 57 -4.55 14.41 -18.29
C THR A 57 -6.00 14.22 -18.73
N GLY A 58 -6.59 15.22 -19.39
CA GLY A 58 -7.96 15.10 -19.93
C GLY A 58 -8.12 13.94 -20.93
N ASN A 59 -7.10 13.65 -21.73
CA ASN A 59 -7.12 12.51 -22.65
C ASN A 59 -7.11 11.17 -21.90
N ILE A 60 -6.27 11.06 -20.87
CA ILE A 60 -6.20 9.87 -20.02
C ILE A 60 -7.53 9.67 -19.27
N GLU A 61 -8.13 10.74 -18.73
CA GLU A 61 -9.44 10.64 -18.08
C GLU A 61 -10.54 10.19 -19.07
N SER A 62 -10.50 10.66 -20.31
CA SER A 62 -11.42 10.20 -21.36
C SER A 62 -11.25 8.71 -21.67
N TYR A 63 -10.02 8.22 -21.70
CA TYR A 63 -9.70 6.80 -21.85
C TYR A 63 -10.20 5.99 -20.63
N ILE A 64 -9.92 6.45 -19.40
CA ILE A 64 -10.40 5.81 -18.17
C ILE A 64 -11.92 5.69 -18.20
N ARG A 65 -12.63 6.75 -18.57
CA ARG A 65 -14.11 6.76 -18.66
C ARG A 65 -14.65 5.72 -19.66
N LYS A 66 -13.95 5.45 -20.76
CA LYS A 66 -14.29 4.36 -21.68
C LYS A 66 -14.08 3.01 -21.01
N ARG A 67 -12.87 2.80 -20.42
CA ARG A 67 -12.52 1.54 -19.76
C ARG A 67 -13.41 1.18 -18.58
N THR A 68 -13.87 2.18 -17.82
CA THR A 68 -14.79 1.94 -16.69
C THR A 68 -16.13 1.35 -17.15
N LYS A 69 -16.64 1.78 -18.31
CA LYS A 69 -17.86 1.20 -18.88
C LYS A 69 -17.64 -0.24 -19.38
N GLU A 70 -16.51 -0.49 -20.07
CA GLU A 70 -16.17 -1.81 -20.58
C GLU A 70 -15.98 -2.85 -19.49
N LEU A 71 -15.41 -2.44 -18.35
CA LEU A 71 -15.12 -3.30 -17.20
C LEU A 71 -16.20 -3.26 -16.11
N ASN A 72 -17.31 -2.54 -16.35
CA ASN A 72 -18.38 -2.35 -15.37
C ASN A 72 -17.87 -1.89 -13.99
N ILE A 73 -16.96 -0.89 -14.00
CA ILE A 73 -16.33 -0.38 -12.77
C ILE A 73 -17.36 0.42 -11.96
N ASP A 74 -17.46 0.16 -10.67
CA ASP A 74 -18.31 0.87 -9.73
C ASP A 74 -17.56 2.01 -9.04
N MET A 75 -16.26 1.81 -8.78
CA MET A 75 -15.42 2.74 -8.04
C MET A 75 -14.01 2.78 -8.62
N ILE A 76 -13.41 3.96 -8.66
CA ILE A 76 -12.03 4.19 -9.10
C ILE A 76 -11.20 4.66 -7.92
N GLN A 77 -10.03 4.06 -7.75
CA GLN A 77 -8.95 4.56 -6.91
C GLN A 77 -7.87 5.24 -7.75
N TYR A 78 -7.41 6.38 -7.30
CA TYR A 78 -6.29 7.09 -7.91
C TYR A 78 -5.39 7.69 -6.83
N ASN A 79 -4.09 7.53 -6.97
CA ASN A 79 -3.14 8.27 -6.17
C ASN A 79 -2.21 9.07 -7.06
N CYS A 80 -2.03 10.34 -6.75
CA CYS A 80 -1.18 11.24 -7.51
C CYS A 80 -0.16 11.94 -6.60
N ASN A 81 0.98 12.31 -7.20
CA ASN A 81 2.00 13.08 -6.50
C ASN A 81 1.39 14.42 -6.03
N CYS A 82 1.59 14.76 -4.75
CA CYS A 82 1.08 16.00 -4.15
C CYS A 82 1.63 17.29 -4.79
N HIS A 83 2.71 17.21 -5.57
CA HIS A 83 3.28 18.33 -6.31
C HIS A 83 2.77 18.45 -7.75
N ASP A 84 1.98 17.47 -8.25
CA ASP A 84 1.42 17.53 -9.61
C ASP A 84 0.06 18.23 -9.62
N GLN A 85 0.10 19.58 -9.57
CA GLN A 85 -1.10 20.40 -9.57
C GLN A 85 -2.02 20.11 -10.77
N SER A 86 -1.46 19.79 -11.95
CA SER A 86 -2.25 19.50 -13.15
C SER A 86 -3.11 18.25 -12.99
N SER A 87 -2.51 17.18 -12.44
CA SER A 87 -3.23 15.93 -12.15
C SER A 87 -4.27 16.11 -11.07
N ILE A 88 -3.95 16.86 -9.99
CA ILE A 88 -4.88 17.20 -8.91
C ILE A 88 -6.12 17.89 -9.48
N LEU A 89 -5.93 19.01 -10.20
CA LEU A 89 -7.04 19.77 -10.81
C LEU A 89 -7.85 18.93 -11.80
N THR A 90 -7.18 18.06 -12.57
CA THR A 90 -7.87 17.17 -13.51
C THR A 90 -8.73 16.15 -12.75
N ALA A 91 -8.22 15.56 -11.69
CA ALA A 91 -8.96 14.61 -10.86
C ALA A 91 -10.21 15.27 -10.24
N GLU A 92 -10.03 16.40 -9.56
CA GLU A 92 -11.12 17.10 -8.89
C GLU A 92 -12.20 17.59 -9.86
N LYS A 93 -11.78 18.15 -11.02
CA LYS A 93 -12.70 18.58 -12.09
C LYS A 93 -13.52 17.42 -12.68
N ASN A 94 -12.99 16.20 -12.63
CA ASN A 94 -13.67 14.99 -13.12
C ASN A 94 -14.38 14.19 -12.02
N GLY A 95 -14.61 14.77 -10.84
CA GLY A 95 -15.42 14.18 -9.77
C GLY A 95 -14.70 13.13 -8.93
N TYR A 96 -13.37 13.15 -8.91
CA TYR A 96 -12.61 12.41 -7.91
C TYR A 96 -12.64 13.19 -6.59
N SER A 97 -12.93 12.50 -5.51
CA SER A 97 -12.98 13.06 -4.15
C SER A 97 -11.73 12.67 -3.37
N PHE A 98 -11.07 13.65 -2.79
CA PHE A 98 -9.93 13.40 -1.89
C PHE A 98 -10.37 12.58 -0.67
N VAL A 99 -9.61 11.53 -0.36
CA VAL A 99 -9.91 10.65 0.79
C VAL A 99 -8.77 10.53 1.78
N ASP A 100 -7.51 10.59 1.34
CA ASP A 100 -6.35 10.47 2.23
C ASP A 100 -5.06 10.99 1.61
N VAL A 101 -4.04 11.18 2.44
CA VAL A 101 -2.65 11.34 2.03
C VAL A 101 -1.92 10.00 2.25
N ARG A 102 -1.29 9.49 1.22
CA ARG A 102 -0.40 8.34 1.29
C ARG A 102 1.02 8.84 1.57
N VAL A 103 1.57 8.43 2.70
CA VAL A 103 2.94 8.79 3.09
C VAL A 103 3.81 7.53 3.00
N THR A 104 4.81 7.57 2.13
CA THR A 104 5.82 6.52 2.04
C THR A 104 7.04 6.92 2.85
N PHE A 105 7.42 6.06 3.77
CA PHE A 105 8.65 6.13 4.53
C PHE A 105 9.65 5.12 3.99
N GLU A 106 10.92 5.48 4.03
CA GLU A 106 12.03 4.65 3.53
C GLU A 106 13.19 4.63 4.51
N MET A 107 13.89 3.51 4.56
CA MET A 107 15.11 3.33 5.33
C MET A 107 16.16 2.59 4.51
N MET A 108 17.38 3.10 4.52
CA MET A 108 18.56 2.38 3.99
C MET A 108 19.03 1.37 5.04
N LEU A 109 18.78 0.09 4.81
CA LEU A 109 19.07 -0.98 5.78
C LEU A 109 20.54 -1.04 6.21
N LYS A 110 21.50 -0.82 5.29
CA LYS A 110 22.94 -0.79 5.60
C LYS A 110 23.34 0.29 6.59
N LYS A 111 22.54 1.35 6.73
CA LYS A 111 22.80 2.49 7.62
C LYS A 111 22.01 2.39 8.93
N ALA A 112 21.07 1.48 9.01
CA ALA A 112 20.21 1.32 10.18
C ALA A 112 21.03 0.75 11.36
N ARG A 113 20.91 1.40 12.51
CA ARG A 113 21.43 0.88 13.78
C ARG A 113 20.34 0.08 14.45
N VAL A 114 20.66 -1.19 14.77
CA VAL A 114 19.79 -2.06 15.55
C VAL A 114 20.22 -1.97 16.99
N GLU A 115 19.42 -1.40 17.84
CA GLU A 115 19.64 -1.43 19.30
C GLU A 115 19.13 -2.75 19.86
N SER A 116 19.96 -3.41 20.66
CA SER A 116 19.56 -4.63 21.35
C SER A 116 18.68 -4.25 22.55
N ALA A 117 17.38 -4.15 22.35
CA ALA A 117 16.44 -4.06 23.44
C ALA A 117 16.21 -5.49 24.00
N ASP A 118 17.00 -5.91 24.95
CA ASP A 118 16.76 -7.12 25.72
C ASP A 118 15.75 -6.80 26.82
N MET A 119 14.51 -7.19 26.59
CA MET A 119 13.48 -7.17 27.64
C MET A 119 13.19 -8.63 28.02
N GLN A 120 13.44 -9.00 29.25
CA GLN A 120 13.41 -10.39 29.78
C GLN A 120 12.08 -11.15 29.61
N SER A 121 11.01 -10.46 29.14
CA SER A 121 9.69 -11.08 28.96
C SER A 121 9.15 -11.00 27.52
N ILE A 122 10.00 -10.66 26.56
CA ILE A 122 9.58 -10.48 25.16
C ILE A 122 10.26 -11.52 24.26
N SER A 123 9.49 -12.28 23.50
CA SER A 123 10.01 -13.10 22.41
C SER A 123 9.71 -12.50 21.03
N PHE A 124 10.58 -12.78 20.07
CA PHE A 124 10.42 -12.38 18.67
C PHE A 124 10.60 -13.59 17.78
N ARG A 125 9.63 -13.85 16.92
CA ARG A 125 9.67 -14.97 15.98
C ARG A 125 8.80 -14.71 14.74
N LYS A 126 8.87 -15.58 13.75
CA LYS A 126 7.88 -15.63 12.70
C LYS A 126 6.56 -16.17 13.25
N ALA A 127 5.46 -15.62 12.74
CA ALA A 127 4.12 -16.13 13.02
C ALA A 127 3.93 -17.51 12.36
N VAL A 128 3.09 -18.31 12.98
CA VAL A 128 2.65 -19.61 12.48
C VAL A 128 1.12 -19.67 12.40
N GLU A 129 0.57 -20.69 11.77
CA GLU A 129 -0.88 -20.84 11.54
C GLU A 129 -1.73 -20.66 12.82
N GLN A 130 -1.21 -21.16 13.96
CA GLN A 130 -1.91 -21.08 15.24
C GLN A 130 -2.04 -19.65 15.79
N ASP A 131 -1.22 -18.72 15.32
CA ASP A 131 -1.26 -17.31 15.74
C ASP A 131 -2.37 -16.52 15.04
N ILE A 132 -2.88 -17.00 13.89
CA ILE A 132 -3.78 -16.27 13.01
C ILE A 132 -4.98 -15.70 13.76
N ASN A 133 -5.66 -16.49 14.55
CA ASN A 133 -6.88 -16.05 15.24
C ASN A 133 -6.61 -14.86 16.17
N GLN A 134 -5.57 -14.94 16.99
CA GLN A 134 -5.18 -13.86 17.90
C GLN A 134 -4.74 -12.60 17.15
N LEU A 135 -3.98 -12.77 16.07
CA LEU A 135 -3.49 -11.65 15.28
C LEU A 135 -4.61 -10.98 14.46
N LYS A 136 -5.62 -11.74 14.01
CA LYS A 136 -6.82 -11.19 13.35
C LYS A 136 -7.63 -10.30 14.28
N GLU A 137 -7.77 -10.66 15.55
CA GLU A 137 -8.41 -9.81 16.56
C GLU A 137 -7.71 -8.44 16.64
N ILE A 138 -6.37 -8.43 16.70
CA ILE A 138 -5.60 -7.19 16.69
C ILE A 138 -5.80 -6.43 15.37
N ALA A 139 -5.63 -7.09 14.22
CA ALA A 139 -5.75 -6.45 12.92
C ALA A 139 -7.14 -5.83 12.68
N GLY A 140 -8.21 -6.50 13.09
CA GLY A 140 -9.57 -6.02 12.93
C GLY A 140 -9.88 -4.73 13.71
N GLU A 141 -9.12 -4.43 14.77
CA GLU A 141 -9.38 -3.28 15.62
C GLU A 141 -8.55 -2.02 15.31
N ILE A 142 -7.38 -2.16 14.67
CA ILE A 142 -6.39 -1.07 14.61
C ILE A 142 -6.44 -0.23 13.32
N TYR A 143 -7.01 -0.73 12.21
CA TYR A 143 -6.99 -0.03 10.91
C TYR A 143 -8.15 0.95 10.69
N THR A 144 -8.63 1.59 11.76
CA THR A 144 -9.74 2.57 11.72
C THR A 144 -9.39 3.90 11.07
N LEU A 145 -8.11 4.18 10.80
CA LEU A 145 -7.63 5.39 10.14
C LEU A 145 -7.38 5.20 8.64
N SER A 146 -7.76 4.06 8.06
CA SER A 146 -7.54 3.80 6.64
C SER A 146 -8.47 4.61 5.74
N ARG A 147 -8.07 4.80 4.47
CA ARG A 147 -8.91 5.45 3.46
C ARG A 147 -10.27 4.78 3.28
N TYR A 148 -10.33 3.46 3.42
CA TYR A 148 -11.58 2.70 3.37
C TYR A 148 -12.51 3.00 4.56
N TYR A 149 -11.95 3.24 5.74
CA TYR A 149 -12.72 3.67 6.90
C TYR A 149 -13.22 5.10 6.78
N PHE A 150 -12.45 5.96 6.11
CA PHE A 150 -12.83 7.35 5.89
C PHE A 150 -13.95 7.49 4.85
N ASP A 151 -13.89 6.71 3.78
CA ASP A 151 -14.91 6.69 2.74
C ASP A 151 -16.14 5.91 3.22
N GLN A 152 -17.20 6.65 3.56
CA GLN A 152 -18.42 6.11 4.17
C GLN A 152 -19.20 5.14 3.26
N LYS A 153 -18.87 5.05 1.98
CA LYS A 153 -19.49 4.09 1.06
C LYS A 153 -18.96 2.66 1.25
N PHE A 154 -17.82 2.49 1.93
CA PHE A 154 -17.35 1.16 2.33
C PHE A 154 -18.07 0.68 3.62
N ASN A 155 -18.54 -0.55 3.59
CA ASN A 155 -19.06 -1.21 4.79
C ASN A 155 -17.91 -1.45 5.80
N ARG A 156 -18.08 -0.96 7.03
CA ARG A 156 -17.01 -1.01 8.05
C ARG A 156 -16.64 -2.41 8.49
N ASP A 157 -17.61 -3.33 8.55
CA ASP A 157 -17.36 -4.74 8.88
C ASP A 157 -16.54 -5.39 7.77
N LYS A 158 -16.85 -5.09 6.51
CA LYS A 158 -16.04 -5.53 5.37
C LYS A 158 -14.61 -4.96 5.38
N VAL A 159 -14.44 -3.71 5.78
CA VAL A 159 -13.09 -3.12 5.93
C VAL A 159 -12.31 -3.82 7.05
N ARG A 160 -12.95 -4.18 8.14
CA ARG A 160 -12.35 -4.98 9.20
C ARG A 160 -11.91 -6.35 8.68
N GLU A 161 -12.81 -7.10 8.05
CA GLU A 161 -12.54 -8.41 7.43
C GLU A 161 -11.40 -8.33 6.40
N PHE A 162 -11.28 -7.21 5.67
CA PHE A 162 -10.22 -6.98 4.69
C PHE A 162 -8.83 -7.00 5.34
N TYR A 163 -8.64 -6.30 6.46
CA TYR A 163 -7.36 -6.29 7.18
C TYR A 163 -7.08 -7.60 7.90
N GLU A 164 -8.11 -8.26 8.42
CA GLU A 164 -8.01 -9.61 8.98
C GLU A 164 -7.56 -10.62 7.91
N GLY A 165 -8.14 -10.55 6.70
CA GLY A 165 -7.76 -11.39 5.56
C GLY A 165 -6.36 -11.10 5.03
N TRP A 166 -5.95 -9.82 5.02
CA TRP A 166 -4.57 -9.47 4.64
C TRP A 166 -3.57 -10.09 5.61
N LEU A 167 -3.81 -9.94 6.92
CA LEU A 167 -2.96 -10.58 7.92
C LEU A 167 -2.86 -12.09 7.73
N GLU A 168 -3.98 -12.76 7.58
CA GLU A 168 -4.03 -14.22 7.39
C GLU A 168 -3.18 -14.66 6.19
N LYS A 169 -3.34 -13.98 5.04
CA LYS A 169 -2.51 -14.23 3.84
C LYS A 169 -1.03 -13.93 4.07
N GLY A 170 -0.72 -12.89 4.83
CA GLY A 170 0.66 -12.55 5.20
C GLY A 170 1.31 -13.61 6.11
N VAL A 171 0.56 -14.22 7.04
CA VAL A 171 1.05 -15.33 7.87
C VAL A 171 1.30 -16.58 7.02
N ARG A 172 0.43 -16.86 6.04
CA ARG A 172 0.54 -18.02 5.14
C ARG A 172 1.58 -17.83 4.02
N GLY A 173 2.15 -16.63 3.86
CA GLY A 173 3.08 -16.35 2.76
C GLY A 173 2.43 -16.25 1.39
N GLU A 174 1.12 -15.98 1.33
CA GLU A 174 0.36 -15.88 0.07
C GLU A 174 0.40 -14.46 -0.52
N TYR A 175 0.58 -13.43 0.31
CA TYR A 175 0.59 -12.02 -0.09
C TYR A 175 1.90 -11.31 0.28
N ASP A 176 2.33 -11.48 1.52
CA ASP A 176 3.64 -11.06 2.03
C ASP A 176 4.47 -12.30 2.34
N ASP A 177 5.81 -12.22 2.29
CA ASP A 177 6.68 -13.38 2.45
C ASP A 177 6.86 -13.79 3.91
N TYR A 178 6.65 -12.85 4.83
CA TYR A 178 6.82 -13.07 6.27
C TYR A 178 5.77 -12.32 7.07
N CYS A 179 5.36 -12.92 8.18
CA CYS A 179 4.76 -12.24 9.30
C CYS A 179 5.64 -12.45 10.55
N PHE A 180 6.16 -11.37 11.11
CA PHE A 180 6.91 -11.41 12.37
C PHE A 180 6.05 -10.91 13.50
N ILE A 181 6.25 -11.50 14.68
CA ILE A 181 5.49 -11.16 15.90
C ILE A 181 6.39 -10.88 17.10
N ILE A 182 5.86 -10.09 18.02
CA ILE A 182 6.32 -9.99 19.39
C ILE A 182 5.32 -10.71 20.28
N GLU A 183 5.82 -11.54 21.18
CA GLU A 183 5.03 -12.14 22.26
C GLU A 183 5.43 -11.56 23.62
N VAL A 184 4.44 -11.40 24.45
CA VAL A 184 4.60 -11.15 25.90
C VAL A 184 3.85 -12.24 26.63
N ASP A 185 4.51 -12.92 27.54
CA ASP A 185 3.95 -14.06 28.29
C ASP A 185 3.33 -15.13 27.38
N ASN A 186 4.02 -15.48 26.28
CA ASN A 186 3.60 -16.41 25.23
C ASN A 186 2.32 -16.01 24.47
N LYS A 187 1.90 -14.74 24.56
CA LYS A 187 0.76 -14.20 23.80
C LYS A 187 1.27 -13.27 22.71
N PRO A 188 0.94 -13.48 21.43
CA PRO A 188 1.19 -12.53 20.37
C PRO A 188 0.49 -11.19 20.64
N VAL A 189 1.27 -10.10 20.69
CA VAL A 189 0.77 -8.75 21.03
C VAL A 189 1.16 -7.67 20.01
N ALA A 190 2.05 -7.99 19.10
CA ALA A 190 2.41 -7.12 17.99
C ALA A 190 2.82 -7.94 16.77
N PHE A 191 2.57 -7.42 15.60
CA PHE A 191 2.92 -8.08 14.34
C PHE A 191 3.33 -7.09 13.26
N THR A 192 4.07 -7.58 12.27
CA THR A 192 4.29 -6.90 11.00
C THR A 192 4.47 -7.91 9.89
N THR A 193 3.88 -7.64 8.73
CA THR A 193 4.13 -8.41 7.52
C THR A 193 5.19 -7.73 6.66
N VAL A 194 5.98 -8.52 5.94
CA VAL A 194 7.08 -8.04 5.09
C VAL A 194 7.06 -8.79 3.78
N LYS A 195 7.19 -8.04 2.68
CA LYS A 195 7.36 -8.54 1.33
C LYS A 195 8.77 -8.19 0.83
N GLU A 196 9.49 -9.19 0.32
CA GLU A 196 10.76 -9.01 -0.37
C GLU A 196 10.51 -8.76 -1.87
N ASN A 197 11.24 -7.84 -2.46
CA ASN A 197 11.12 -7.52 -3.88
C ASN A 197 12.36 -8.05 -4.63
N ASP A 198 12.18 -8.39 -5.91
CA ASP A 198 13.23 -8.91 -6.78
C ASP A 198 14.43 -7.95 -6.97
N ASP A 199 14.24 -6.66 -6.69
CA ASP A 199 15.26 -5.63 -6.78
C ASP A 199 16.15 -5.52 -5.50
N GLY A 200 15.98 -6.42 -4.55
CA GLY A 200 16.72 -6.42 -3.28
C GLY A 200 16.23 -5.38 -2.27
N THR A 201 15.00 -4.90 -2.43
CA THR A 201 14.31 -4.07 -1.45
C THR A 201 13.25 -4.89 -0.70
N ALA A 202 12.67 -4.33 0.36
CA ALA A 202 11.52 -4.92 1.05
C ALA A 202 10.48 -3.86 1.39
N ASP A 203 9.22 -4.30 1.48
CA ASP A 203 8.10 -3.48 1.89
C ASP A 203 7.44 -4.06 3.14
N ILE A 204 7.14 -3.20 4.10
CA ILE A 204 6.25 -3.54 5.21
C ILE A 204 4.82 -3.40 4.72
N GLY A 205 4.04 -4.48 4.78
CA GLY A 205 2.63 -4.51 4.40
C GLY A 205 1.76 -3.87 5.47
N ILE A 206 1.62 -4.56 6.59
CA ILE A 206 0.84 -4.08 7.74
C ILE A 206 1.63 -4.23 9.04
N VAL A 207 1.39 -3.28 9.97
CA VAL A 207 1.98 -3.28 11.33
C VAL A 207 0.85 -3.10 12.33
N GLY A 208 0.87 -3.91 13.39
CA GLY A 208 -0.10 -3.81 14.47
C GLY A 208 0.50 -4.04 15.84
N VAL A 209 -0.04 -3.36 16.83
CA VAL A 209 0.21 -3.59 18.25
C VAL A 209 -1.15 -3.66 18.95
N ASP A 210 -1.36 -4.68 19.75
CA ASP A 210 -2.55 -4.82 20.60
C ASP A 210 -2.72 -3.54 21.45
N LYS A 211 -3.94 -3.00 21.47
CA LYS A 211 -4.25 -1.74 22.17
C LYS A 211 -3.91 -1.79 23.65
N ASP A 212 -4.09 -2.95 24.29
CA ASP A 212 -3.80 -3.16 25.71
C ASP A 212 -2.29 -3.16 26.02
N TYR A 213 -1.47 -3.31 24.98
CA TYR A 213 -0.02 -3.26 25.03
C TYR A 213 0.56 -2.00 24.39
N SER A 214 -0.28 -1.06 24.01
CA SER A 214 0.14 0.22 23.42
C SER A 214 0.98 1.06 24.40
N GLY A 215 1.85 1.91 23.87
CA GLY A 215 2.72 2.78 24.69
C GLY A 215 3.94 2.09 25.33
N ARG A 216 4.11 0.77 25.18
CA ARG A 216 5.23 -0.02 25.73
C ARG A 216 6.41 -0.15 24.75
N SER A 217 6.51 0.68 23.74
CA SER A 217 7.54 0.65 22.69
C SER A 217 7.61 -0.64 21.86
N LEU A 218 6.61 -1.54 21.93
CA LEU A 218 6.62 -2.83 21.26
C LEU A 218 6.72 -2.70 19.72
N GLY A 219 6.06 -1.69 19.14
CA GLY A 219 6.17 -1.42 17.70
C GLY A 219 7.61 -1.06 17.28
N THR A 220 8.31 -0.27 18.09
CA THR A 220 9.72 0.08 17.84
C THR A 220 10.62 -1.15 17.94
N ILE A 221 10.43 -1.96 18.99
CA ILE A 221 11.19 -3.21 19.19
C ILE A 221 10.94 -4.17 18.03
N LEU A 222 9.69 -4.35 17.62
CA LEU A 222 9.32 -5.19 16.47
C LEU A 222 10.05 -4.74 15.21
N LEU A 223 9.99 -3.46 14.88
CA LEU A 223 10.65 -2.94 13.67
C LEU A 223 12.17 -3.09 13.74
N GLN A 224 12.80 -2.85 14.88
CA GLN A 224 14.24 -3.05 15.06
C GLN A 224 14.66 -4.52 14.86
N LYS A 225 13.89 -5.47 15.43
CA LYS A 225 14.15 -6.90 15.21
C LYS A 225 13.99 -7.30 13.75
N VAL A 226 12.94 -6.80 13.08
CA VAL A 226 12.72 -7.03 11.64
C VAL A 226 13.85 -6.43 10.80
N ILE A 227 14.27 -5.19 11.07
CA ILE A 227 15.42 -4.56 10.38
C ILE A 227 16.65 -5.45 10.50
N GLY A 228 16.94 -5.99 11.69
CA GLY A 228 18.06 -6.91 11.90
C GLY A 228 17.96 -8.20 11.07
N GLU A 229 16.77 -8.78 10.94
CA GLU A 229 16.55 -9.95 10.06
C GLU A 229 16.77 -9.63 8.58
N LEU A 230 16.27 -8.48 8.12
CA LEU A 230 16.42 -8.06 6.72
C LEU A 230 17.86 -7.68 6.37
N GLN A 231 18.62 -7.12 7.32
CA GLN A 231 20.06 -6.87 7.15
C GLN A 231 20.84 -8.18 6.94
N LYS A 232 20.52 -9.26 7.67
CA LYS A 232 21.15 -10.58 7.47
C LYS A 232 20.92 -11.14 6.07
N LYS A 233 19.81 -10.75 5.43
CA LYS A 233 19.47 -11.14 4.04
C LYS A 233 20.11 -10.24 2.98
N ASN A 234 20.92 -9.23 3.37
CA ASN A 234 21.55 -8.26 2.48
C ASN A 234 20.58 -7.40 1.66
N LEU A 235 19.34 -7.23 2.13
CA LEU A 235 18.42 -6.30 1.54
C LEU A 235 18.91 -4.86 1.73
N THR A 236 18.58 -3.98 0.79
CA THR A 236 19.20 -2.63 0.72
C THR A 236 18.31 -1.54 1.29
N VAL A 237 17.01 -1.63 1.03
CA VAL A 237 16.02 -0.62 1.38
C VAL A 237 14.80 -1.29 1.99
N LEU A 238 14.26 -0.69 3.03
CA LEU A 238 12.97 -1.06 3.62
C LEU A 238 12.01 0.12 3.49
N ARG A 239 10.83 -0.13 2.93
CA ARG A 239 9.76 0.87 2.80
C ARG A 239 8.56 0.51 3.64
N VAL A 240 7.81 1.52 4.04
CA VAL A 240 6.50 1.37 4.67
C VAL A 240 5.60 2.51 4.27
N VAL A 241 4.32 2.20 4.09
CA VAL A 241 3.30 3.17 3.73
C VAL A 241 2.31 3.34 4.87
N THR A 242 1.92 4.59 5.12
CA THR A 242 0.83 4.88 6.05
C THR A 242 -0.03 6.06 5.58
N GLN A 243 -1.11 6.31 6.28
CA GLN A 243 -2.03 7.41 6.01
C GLN A 243 -1.54 8.72 6.65
N GLY A 244 -1.81 9.85 5.99
CA GLY A 244 -1.46 11.17 6.50
C GLY A 244 -2.08 11.49 7.86
N ARG A 245 -3.24 10.90 8.17
CA ARG A 245 -3.93 11.04 9.47
C ARG A 245 -3.43 10.07 10.55
N ASN A 246 -2.61 9.06 10.20
CA ASN A 246 -2.10 8.08 11.14
C ASN A 246 -0.80 8.58 11.82
N TYR A 247 -0.93 9.61 12.64
CA TYR A 247 0.21 10.18 13.38
C TYR A 247 0.95 9.17 14.27
N PRO A 248 0.28 8.21 14.95
CA PRO A 248 0.99 7.19 15.72
C PRO A 248 1.95 6.36 14.87
N ALA A 249 1.53 5.87 13.70
CA ALA A 249 2.39 5.11 12.81
C ALA A 249 3.53 5.96 12.23
N GLN A 250 3.26 7.21 11.83
CA GLN A 250 4.30 8.11 11.36
C GLN A 250 5.39 8.34 12.42
N ARG A 251 5.00 8.57 13.67
CA ARG A 251 5.94 8.73 14.80
C ARG A 251 6.73 7.44 15.07
N LEU A 252 6.10 6.29 14.94
CA LEU A 252 6.75 4.99 15.07
C LEU A 252 7.85 4.84 14.02
N TYR A 253 7.55 5.09 12.75
CA TYR A 253 8.53 4.96 11.66
C TYR A 253 9.67 5.97 11.81
N GLN A 254 9.38 7.23 12.10
CA GLN A 254 10.40 8.26 12.33
C GLN A 254 11.33 7.91 13.50
N LYS A 255 10.77 7.45 14.62
CA LYS A 255 11.58 6.99 15.77
C LYS A 255 12.43 5.77 15.45
N SER A 256 11.97 4.91 14.55
CA SER A 256 12.70 3.73 14.07
C SER A 256 13.77 4.07 13.01
N GLY A 257 13.93 5.35 12.65
CA GLY A 257 14.95 5.82 11.71
C GLY A 257 14.53 5.87 10.24
N PHE A 258 13.25 5.68 9.95
CA PHE A 258 12.72 5.91 8.60
C PHE A 258 12.61 7.41 8.32
N ILE A 259 12.82 7.78 7.07
CA ILE A 259 12.61 9.15 6.56
C ILE A 259 11.44 9.17 5.58
N THR A 260 10.73 10.29 5.51
CA THR A 260 9.68 10.47 4.51
C THR A 260 10.32 10.53 3.13
N ASN A 261 9.89 9.65 2.23
CA ASN A 261 10.35 9.57 0.86
C ASN A 261 9.38 10.22 -0.13
N GLN A 262 8.08 9.92 0.01
CA GLN A 262 7.07 10.40 -0.94
C GLN A 262 5.75 10.67 -0.25
N MET A 263 5.02 11.67 -0.75
CA MET A 263 3.63 11.95 -0.39
C MET A 263 2.77 11.97 -1.64
N GLU A 264 1.63 11.30 -1.58
CA GLU A 264 0.65 11.21 -2.64
C GLU A 264 -0.75 11.45 -2.09
N LEU A 265 -1.61 11.99 -2.92
CA LEU A 265 -3.02 12.21 -2.57
C LEU A 265 -3.84 11.03 -3.07
N TRP A 266 -4.57 10.38 -2.17
CA TRP A 266 -5.54 9.37 -2.53
C TRP A 266 -6.88 9.98 -2.87
N TYR A 267 -7.40 9.60 -4.04
CA TYR A 267 -8.72 9.96 -4.54
C TYR A 267 -9.58 8.72 -4.75
N HIS A 268 -10.86 8.84 -4.45
CA HIS A 268 -11.89 7.88 -4.84
C HIS A 268 -12.88 8.57 -5.77
N LYS A 269 -13.39 7.82 -6.76
CA LYS A 269 -14.48 8.27 -7.62
C LYS A 269 -15.48 7.13 -7.77
N TRP A 270 -16.64 7.32 -7.19
CA TRP A 270 -17.77 6.41 -7.35
C TRP A 270 -18.53 6.75 -8.62
N LEU A 271 -18.86 5.74 -9.43
CA LEU A 271 -19.51 5.88 -10.73
C LEU A 271 -21.00 5.63 -10.67
N ASN A 272 -21.45 4.84 -9.69
CA ASN A 272 -22.85 4.61 -9.38
C ASN A 272 -23.22 5.40 -8.13
N ASN A 273 -24.26 6.23 -8.23
CA ASN A 273 -24.80 7.00 -7.09
C ASN A 273 -25.72 6.11 -6.25
#